data_5443322ad02aad27fbdf62f53130aa14
#
_entry.id   5443322ad02aad27fbdf62f53130aa14
#
_cell.length_a   1.000
_cell.length_b   1.000
_cell.length_c   1.000
_cell.angle_alpha   90.00
_cell.angle_beta   90.00
_cell.angle_gamma   90.00
#
_symmetry.space_group_name_H-M   'P 1'
#
loop_
_entity.id
_entity.type
_entity.pdbx_description
1 polymer ?
#
loop_
_entity_poly.entity_id
_entity_poly.type
_entity_poly.pdbx_seq_one_letter_code
_entity_poly.pdbx_strand_id
1 'polypeptide(L)'
;MSIRSLYGLAAAGILLCSCQSNTYQIDGFARSFAEGDTICLMKEGEAPIAISTVNNGKFSFYGEIQETGLYSVMAKKAPACQVSFFTEPGITTIELNSQPGTSRVSGTRLNNEWQQLTDSIELMGYEVARLLRHPAADTTAQKALANRVDSLHRRMSACILNTAQRNKDNPLGKYINENYKAPEFK
;
A
#
# COMPACT_ATOMS: atom_id res chain seq x y z
N MET A 1 -3.24 -43.09 61.83
CA MET A 1 -2.60 -43.36 60.53
C MET A 1 -3.31 -42.53 59.49
N SER A 2 -2.68 -41.45 58.99
CA SER A 2 -3.28 -40.46 58.13
C SER A 2 -2.75 -40.65 56.71
N ILE A 3 -3.66 -40.95 55.77
CA ILE A 3 -3.33 -41.06 54.34
C ILE A 3 -3.68 -39.76 53.68
N ARG A 4 -2.63 -38.99 53.30
CA ARG A 4 -2.76 -37.74 52.50
C ARG A 4 -2.84 -38.14 51.01
N SER A 5 -3.97 -37.90 50.43
CA SER A 5 -4.20 -38.04 48.98
C SER A 5 -3.63 -36.76 48.25
N LEU A 6 -2.61 -36.98 47.43
CA LEU A 6 -2.07 -35.94 46.51
C LEU A 6 -2.92 -35.95 45.23
N TYR A 7 -3.68 -34.89 45.01
CA TYR A 7 -4.29 -34.61 43.71
C TYR A 7 -3.28 -33.85 42.85
N GLY A 8 -2.71 -34.54 41.86
CA GLY A 8 -1.90 -33.94 40.82
C GLY A 8 -2.81 -33.24 39.81
N LEU A 9 -2.74 -31.92 39.75
CA LEU A 9 -3.44 -31.09 38.76
C LEU A 9 -2.63 -31.13 37.44
N ALA A 10 -3.05 -31.93 36.48
CA ALA A 10 -2.49 -31.92 35.12
C ALA A 10 -3.05 -30.71 34.37
N ALA A 11 -2.27 -29.63 34.25
CA ALA A 11 -2.59 -28.52 33.39
C ALA A 11 -2.37 -28.92 31.93
N ALA A 12 -3.45 -29.25 31.22
CA ALA A 12 -3.43 -29.48 29.79
C ALA A 12 -3.26 -28.11 29.09
N GLY A 13 -2.03 -27.80 28.66
CA GLY A 13 -1.73 -26.65 27.82
C GLY A 13 -2.38 -26.83 26.43
N ILE A 14 -3.45 -26.10 26.16
CA ILE A 14 -4.04 -26.03 24.84
C ILE A 14 -3.10 -25.16 23.99
N LEU A 15 -2.26 -25.81 23.17
CA LEU A 15 -1.53 -25.17 22.09
C LEU A 15 -2.56 -24.74 21.04
N LEU A 16 -2.98 -23.46 21.09
CA LEU A 16 -3.69 -22.82 19.99
C LEU A 16 -2.69 -22.68 18.83
N CYS A 17 -2.63 -23.69 17.96
CA CYS A 17 -2.07 -23.53 16.63
C CYS A 17 -2.93 -22.51 15.90
N SER A 18 -2.51 -21.24 15.92
CA SER A 18 -3.01 -20.23 15.02
C SER A 18 -2.60 -20.66 13.61
N CYS A 19 -3.47 -21.38 12.90
CA CYS A 19 -3.36 -21.50 11.45
C CYS A 19 -3.54 -20.10 10.88
N GLN A 20 -2.46 -19.41 10.59
CA GLN A 20 -2.51 -18.21 9.74
C GLN A 20 -3.01 -18.69 8.38
N SER A 21 -4.26 -18.36 8.07
CA SER A 21 -4.81 -18.62 6.75
C SER A 21 -3.98 -17.82 5.73
N ASN A 22 -3.35 -18.51 4.78
CA ASN A 22 -2.60 -17.87 3.68
C ASN A 22 -3.58 -17.33 2.61
N THR A 23 -4.60 -16.61 3.05
CA THR A 23 -5.65 -16.04 2.21
C THR A 23 -5.69 -14.54 2.35
N TYR A 24 -5.98 -13.86 1.23
CA TYR A 24 -6.29 -12.44 1.21
C TYR A 24 -7.79 -12.24 1.01
N GLN A 25 -8.31 -11.17 1.56
CA GLN A 25 -9.63 -10.63 1.27
C GLN A 25 -9.49 -9.15 0.92
N ILE A 26 -10.15 -8.73 -0.15
CA ILE A 26 -10.23 -7.32 -0.55
C ILE A 26 -11.68 -6.88 -0.44
N ASP A 27 -11.93 -5.91 0.44
CA ASP A 27 -13.20 -5.21 0.58
C ASP A 27 -13.08 -3.86 -0.12
N GLY A 28 -13.70 -3.74 -1.30
CA GLY A 28 -13.57 -2.58 -2.16
C GLY A 28 -14.80 -1.68 -2.14
N PHE A 29 -14.57 -0.37 -2.17
CA PHE A 29 -15.58 0.67 -2.36
C PHE A 29 -15.28 1.38 -3.70
N ALA A 30 -16.28 1.47 -4.56
CA ALA A 30 -16.21 2.07 -5.90
C ALA A 30 -17.45 2.97 -6.15
N ARG A 31 -17.74 3.84 -5.20
CA ARG A 31 -18.97 4.66 -5.17
C ARG A 31 -19.10 5.65 -6.33
N SER A 32 -17.97 6.00 -6.97
CA SER A 32 -17.91 6.90 -8.12
C SER A 32 -18.02 6.17 -9.48
N PHE A 33 -18.22 4.85 -9.46
CA PHE A 33 -18.43 4.01 -10.64
C PHE A 33 -19.89 3.56 -10.74
N ALA A 34 -20.32 3.22 -11.95
CA ALA A 34 -21.68 2.77 -12.19
C ALA A 34 -21.90 1.32 -11.73
N GLU A 35 -23.14 0.98 -11.43
CA GLU A 35 -23.57 -0.39 -11.15
C GLU A 35 -23.21 -1.31 -12.34
N GLY A 36 -22.60 -2.46 -12.05
CA GLY A 36 -22.14 -3.41 -13.06
C GLY A 36 -20.80 -3.07 -13.71
N ASP A 37 -20.15 -1.96 -13.37
CA ASP A 37 -18.80 -1.66 -13.87
C ASP A 37 -17.82 -2.75 -13.44
N THR A 38 -16.94 -3.13 -14.36
CA THR A 38 -15.97 -4.21 -14.14
C THR A 38 -14.72 -3.69 -13.45
N ILE A 39 -14.36 -4.34 -12.36
CA ILE A 39 -13.13 -4.11 -11.60
C ILE A 39 -12.21 -5.31 -11.80
N CYS A 40 -10.95 -5.06 -12.14
CA CYS A 40 -9.93 -6.07 -12.40
C CYS A 40 -8.89 -6.08 -11.29
N LEU A 41 -8.55 -7.27 -10.80
CA LEU A 41 -7.38 -7.53 -9.97
C LEU A 41 -6.21 -7.93 -10.89
N MET A 42 -5.09 -7.24 -10.78
CA MET A 42 -3.96 -7.36 -11.69
C MET A 42 -2.67 -7.66 -10.92
N LYS A 43 -1.77 -8.43 -11.50
CA LYS A 43 -0.35 -8.41 -11.18
C LYS A 43 0.38 -7.63 -12.27
N GLU A 44 1.41 -6.89 -11.91
CA GLU A 44 2.11 -6.01 -12.86
C GLU A 44 2.61 -6.78 -14.10
N GLY A 45 2.28 -6.27 -15.29
CA GLY A 45 2.66 -6.90 -16.58
C GLY A 45 1.85 -8.13 -16.98
N GLU A 46 0.83 -8.53 -16.21
CA GLU A 46 0.03 -9.73 -16.48
C GLU A 46 -1.41 -9.39 -16.88
N ALA A 47 -2.12 -10.38 -17.44
CA ALA A 47 -3.56 -10.29 -17.65
C ALA A 47 -4.31 -10.26 -16.29
N PRO A 48 -5.57 -9.79 -16.26
CA PRO A 48 -6.36 -9.83 -15.03
C PRO A 48 -6.42 -11.24 -14.43
N ILE A 49 -6.03 -11.36 -13.16
CA ILE A 49 -6.06 -12.63 -12.42
C ILE A 49 -7.44 -12.90 -11.80
N ALA A 50 -8.20 -11.85 -11.55
CA ALA A 50 -9.59 -11.95 -11.11
C ALA A 50 -10.40 -10.72 -11.57
N ILE A 51 -11.72 -10.92 -11.67
CA ILE A 51 -12.68 -9.89 -12.08
C ILE A 51 -13.81 -9.86 -11.06
N SER A 52 -14.23 -8.65 -10.67
CA SER A 52 -15.42 -8.38 -9.86
C SER A 52 -16.26 -7.30 -10.55
N THR A 53 -17.49 -7.14 -10.13
CA THR A 53 -18.37 -6.07 -10.62
C THR A 53 -18.78 -5.16 -9.46
N VAL A 54 -19.01 -3.89 -9.76
CA VAL A 54 -19.58 -2.94 -8.80
C VAL A 54 -21.03 -3.32 -8.52
N ASN A 55 -21.34 -3.52 -7.24
CA ASN A 55 -22.68 -3.81 -6.76
C ASN A 55 -22.93 -2.95 -5.50
N ASN A 56 -23.92 -2.06 -5.54
CA ASN A 56 -24.20 -1.10 -4.47
C ASN A 56 -22.95 -0.27 -4.06
N GLY A 57 -22.15 0.12 -5.05
CA GLY A 57 -20.91 0.88 -4.85
C GLY A 57 -19.78 0.09 -4.20
N LYS A 58 -19.84 -1.25 -4.20
CA LYS A 58 -18.84 -2.14 -3.62
C LYS A 58 -18.38 -3.19 -4.63
N PHE A 59 -17.19 -3.74 -4.38
CA PHE A 59 -16.66 -4.93 -5.04
C PHE A 59 -15.83 -5.74 -4.04
N SER A 60 -15.53 -6.99 -4.35
CA SER A 60 -14.67 -7.81 -3.49
C SER A 60 -13.87 -8.81 -4.28
N PHE A 61 -12.71 -9.18 -3.71
CA PHE A 61 -11.91 -10.31 -4.16
C PHE A 61 -11.51 -11.14 -2.94
N TYR A 62 -11.41 -12.43 -3.16
CA TYR A 62 -10.95 -13.38 -2.16
C TYR A 62 -10.13 -14.47 -2.84
N GLY A 63 -9.04 -14.91 -2.19
CA GLY A 63 -8.21 -15.97 -2.74
C GLY A 63 -7.07 -16.37 -1.83
N GLU A 64 -6.33 -17.39 -2.28
CA GLU A 64 -5.08 -17.80 -1.66
C GLU A 64 -3.93 -16.92 -2.16
N ILE A 65 -2.99 -16.61 -1.25
CA ILE A 65 -1.77 -15.88 -1.60
C ILE A 65 -0.80 -16.88 -2.22
N GLN A 66 -0.69 -16.84 -3.55
CA GLN A 66 0.28 -17.65 -4.29
C GLN A 66 1.68 -17.05 -4.18
N GLU A 67 1.76 -15.74 -4.25
CA GLU A 67 2.99 -14.96 -4.15
C GLU A 67 2.72 -13.64 -3.46
N THR A 68 3.60 -13.27 -2.54
CA THR A 68 3.54 -11.96 -1.89
C THR A 68 4.22 -10.93 -2.79
N GLY A 69 3.52 -9.87 -3.17
CA GLY A 69 4.05 -8.86 -4.09
C GLY A 69 3.10 -7.68 -4.26
N LEU A 70 3.48 -6.77 -5.15
CA LEU A 70 2.65 -5.64 -5.51
C LEU A 70 1.64 -6.06 -6.57
N TYR A 71 0.37 -5.81 -6.28
CA TYR A 71 -0.79 -6.02 -7.15
C TYR A 71 -1.50 -4.68 -7.34
N SER A 72 -2.43 -4.63 -8.27
CA SER A 72 -3.29 -3.46 -8.45
C SER A 72 -4.75 -3.86 -8.66
N VAL A 73 -5.63 -2.98 -8.22
CA VAL A 73 -7.04 -3.02 -8.57
C VAL A 73 -7.33 -1.83 -9.47
N MET A 74 -8.00 -2.06 -10.59
CA MET A 74 -8.34 -1.01 -11.55
C MET A 74 -9.74 -1.19 -12.14
N ALA A 75 -10.34 -0.08 -12.55
CA ALA A 75 -11.57 -0.09 -13.33
C ALA A 75 -11.28 -0.39 -14.80
N LYS A 76 -11.89 -1.43 -15.37
CA LYS A 76 -11.64 -1.86 -16.75
C LYS A 76 -11.88 -0.74 -17.78
N LYS A 77 -12.93 0.07 -17.58
CA LYS A 77 -13.27 1.19 -18.49
C LYS A 77 -12.40 2.43 -18.30
N ALA A 78 -11.67 2.52 -17.18
CA ALA A 78 -10.83 3.65 -16.84
C ALA A 78 -9.53 3.16 -16.20
N PRO A 79 -8.57 2.62 -16.97
CA PRO A 79 -7.35 2.00 -16.44
C PRO A 79 -6.46 2.95 -15.62
N ALA A 80 -6.55 4.26 -15.86
CA ALA A 80 -5.86 5.26 -15.03
C ALA A 80 -6.42 5.36 -13.59
N CYS A 81 -7.66 4.85 -13.36
CA CYS A 81 -8.28 4.75 -12.06
C CYS A 81 -7.91 3.42 -11.42
N GLN A 82 -6.75 3.39 -10.76
CA GLN A 82 -6.18 2.21 -10.13
C GLN A 82 -5.55 2.54 -8.78
N VAL A 83 -5.31 1.50 -8.00
CA VAL A 83 -4.53 1.56 -6.76
C VAL A 83 -3.69 0.30 -6.63
N SER A 84 -2.42 0.48 -6.27
CA SER A 84 -1.50 -0.63 -6.01
C SER A 84 -1.49 -0.98 -4.53
N PHE A 85 -1.37 -2.27 -4.22
CA PHE A 85 -1.38 -2.80 -2.88
C PHE A 85 -0.54 -4.09 -2.78
N PHE A 86 -0.13 -4.47 -1.57
CA PHE A 86 0.56 -5.72 -1.31
C PHE A 86 -0.43 -6.81 -0.91
N THR A 87 -0.28 -8.00 -1.50
CA THR A 87 -1.00 -9.19 -1.04
C THR A 87 -0.39 -9.70 0.26
N GLU A 88 -1.17 -9.70 1.31
CA GLU A 88 -0.80 -10.26 2.62
C GLU A 88 -2.05 -10.83 3.32
N PRO A 89 -1.89 -11.77 4.28
CA PRO A 89 -3.02 -12.32 5.00
C PRO A 89 -3.83 -11.24 5.73
N GLY A 90 -5.16 -11.34 5.63
CA GLY A 90 -6.08 -10.41 6.27
C GLY A 90 -6.99 -9.68 5.30
N ILE A 91 -7.62 -8.63 5.78
CA ILE A 91 -8.57 -7.83 5.01
C ILE A 91 -7.90 -6.53 4.57
N THR A 92 -7.76 -6.37 3.26
CA THR A 92 -7.35 -5.12 2.61
C THR A 92 -8.58 -4.35 2.21
N THR A 93 -8.67 -3.08 2.61
CA THR A 93 -9.72 -2.16 2.20
C THR A 93 -9.22 -1.27 1.07
N ILE A 94 -9.97 -1.22 -0.03
CA ILE A 94 -9.66 -0.38 -1.19
C ILE A 94 -10.79 0.62 -1.43
N GLU A 95 -10.44 1.90 -1.49
CA GLU A 95 -11.31 2.97 -1.99
C GLU A 95 -10.88 3.32 -3.41
N LEU A 96 -11.59 2.79 -4.40
CA LEU A 96 -11.34 3.05 -5.82
C LEU A 96 -12.16 4.26 -6.27
N ASN A 97 -11.47 5.29 -6.75
CA ASN A 97 -12.09 6.54 -7.19
C ASN A 97 -11.95 6.73 -8.70
N SER A 98 -12.93 7.40 -9.33
CA SER A 98 -12.93 7.70 -10.76
C SER A 98 -11.99 8.83 -11.17
N GLN A 99 -11.38 9.51 -10.21
CA GLN A 99 -10.32 10.48 -10.45
C GLN A 99 -8.97 9.79 -10.26
N PRO A 100 -8.08 9.76 -11.28
CA PRO A 100 -6.75 9.17 -11.17
C PRO A 100 -5.94 9.75 -10.00
N GLY A 101 -5.18 8.88 -9.29
CA GLY A 101 -4.35 9.26 -8.15
C GLY A 101 -5.08 9.49 -6.82
N THR A 102 -6.41 9.38 -6.78
CA THR A 102 -7.17 9.62 -5.53
C THR A 102 -7.65 8.34 -4.85
N SER A 103 -7.41 7.18 -5.46
CA SER A 103 -7.73 5.87 -4.84
C SER A 103 -6.79 5.59 -3.66
N ARG A 104 -7.27 4.85 -2.67
CA ARG A 104 -6.54 4.58 -1.42
C ARG A 104 -6.64 3.11 -1.02
N VAL A 105 -5.61 2.64 -0.31
CA VAL A 105 -5.57 1.28 0.26
C VAL A 105 -5.28 1.34 1.76
N SER A 106 -5.85 0.41 2.53
CA SER A 106 -5.65 0.30 3.98
C SER A 106 -6.01 -1.11 4.48
N GLY A 107 -5.98 -1.31 5.78
CA GLY A 107 -6.49 -2.51 6.47
C GLY A 107 -5.38 -3.42 6.98
N THR A 108 -4.39 -3.74 6.17
CA THR A 108 -3.26 -4.57 6.57
C THR A 108 -2.00 -3.73 6.83
N ARG A 109 -0.99 -4.32 7.49
CA ARG A 109 0.19 -3.56 7.93
C ARG A 109 1.00 -3.01 6.75
N LEU A 110 1.31 -3.86 5.76
CA LEU A 110 2.10 -3.42 4.60
C LEU A 110 1.35 -2.39 3.78
N ASN A 111 0.05 -2.56 3.62
CA ASN A 111 -0.78 -1.63 2.86
C ASN A 111 -0.94 -0.28 3.55
N ASN A 112 -1.03 -0.24 4.87
CA ASN A 112 -1.03 1.02 5.62
C ASN A 112 0.32 1.76 5.47
N GLU A 113 1.46 1.04 5.58
CA GLU A 113 2.79 1.64 5.39
C GLU A 113 3.03 2.07 3.93
N TRP A 114 2.55 1.30 2.96
CA TRP A 114 2.60 1.65 1.54
C TRP A 114 1.81 2.92 1.24
N GLN A 115 0.58 3.02 1.75
CA GLN A 115 -0.25 4.21 1.58
C GLN A 115 0.39 5.45 2.23
N GLN A 116 0.94 5.32 3.44
CA GLN A 116 1.65 6.42 4.09
C GLN A 116 2.88 6.89 3.29
N LEU A 117 3.63 5.97 2.70
CA LEU A 117 4.77 6.31 1.84
C LEU A 117 4.32 7.04 0.59
N THR A 118 3.33 6.51 -0.13
CA THR A 118 2.82 7.09 -1.37
C THR A 118 2.20 8.47 -1.12
N ASP A 119 1.40 8.64 -0.08
CA ASP A 119 0.83 9.94 0.31
C ASP A 119 1.92 10.98 0.62
N SER A 120 2.98 10.56 1.32
CA SER A 120 4.09 11.44 1.67
C SER A 120 4.86 11.91 0.43
N ILE A 121 5.12 10.98 -0.51
CA ILE A 121 5.81 11.29 -1.77
C ILE A 121 4.94 12.22 -2.64
N GLU A 122 3.65 11.90 -2.75
CA GLU A 122 2.69 12.66 -3.54
C GLU A 122 2.55 14.10 -3.04
N LEU A 123 2.41 14.29 -1.72
CA LEU A 123 2.35 15.61 -1.09
C LEU A 123 3.61 16.44 -1.35
N MET A 124 4.79 15.84 -1.19
CA MET A 124 6.06 16.53 -1.46
C MET A 124 6.24 16.82 -2.95
N GLY A 125 5.84 15.91 -3.83
CA GLY A 125 5.84 16.08 -5.28
C GLY A 125 4.92 17.22 -5.72
N TYR A 126 3.72 17.31 -5.14
CA TYR A 126 2.79 18.40 -5.38
C TYR A 126 3.39 19.76 -4.96
N GLU A 127 4.06 19.82 -3.81
CA GLU A 127 4.71 21.06 -3.34
C GLU A 127 5.86 21.47 -4.27
N VAL A 128 6.68 20.51 -4.77
CA VAL A 128 7.71 20.80 -5.78
C VAL A 128 7.08 21.36 -7.05
N ALA A 129 6.03 20.71 -7.56
CA ALA A 129 5.34 21.18 -8.75
C ALA A 129 4.73 22.57 -8.56
N ARG A 130 4.19 22.87 -7.37
CA ARG A 130 3.66 24.18 -7.01
C ARG A 130 4.75 25.25 -7.00
N LEU A 131 5.90 24.95 -6.41
CA LEU A 131 7.05 25.87 -6.36
C LEU A 131 7.58 26.21 -7.75
N LEU A 132 7.65 25.21 -8.65
CA LEU A 132 8.20 25.37 -9.99
C LEU A 132 7.25 26.09 -10.98
N ARG A 133 5.96 26.26 -10.64
CA ARG A 133 5.00 26.98 -11.47
C ARG A 133 5.24 28.50 -11.50
N HIS A 134 5.91 29.04 -10.49
CA HIS A 134 6.15 30.47 -10.37
C HIS A 134 7.62 30.78 -10.64
N PRO A 135 7.96 31.50 -11.71
CA PRO A 135 9.34 31.90 -12.00
C PRO A 135 9.86 32.80 -10.88
N ALA A 136 11.13 32.57 -10.52
CA ALA A 136 11.79 33.42 -9.53
C ALA A 136 12.06 34.82 -10.10
N ALA A 137 11.84 35.85 -9.29
CA ALA A 137 11.92 37.27 -9.74
C ALA A 137 13.37 37.73 -10.00
N ASP A 138 14.35 37.13 -9.28
CA ASP A 138 15.77 37.49 -9.40
C ASP A 138 16.66 36.28 -9.02
N THR A 139 17.98 36.47 -9.12
CA THR A 139 18.97 35.42 -8.82
C THR A 139 18.92 34.92 -7.36
N THR A 140 18.60 35.82 -6.41
CA THR A 140 18.49 35.46 -4.99
C THR A 140 17.27 34.59 -4.74
N ALA A 141 16.12 34.95 -5.29
CA ALA A 141 14.89 34.18 -5.27
C ALA A 141 15.07 32.83 -5.98
N GLN A 142 15.83 32.77 -7.08
CA GLN A 142 16.13 31.53 -7.79
C GLN A 142 16.95 30.55 -6.92
N LYS A 143 17.98 31.04 -6.20
CA LYS A 143 18.76 30.22 -5.26
C LYS A 143 17.91 29.73 -4.10
N ALA A 144 17.05 30.58 -3.54
CA ALA A 144 16.12 30.19 -2.48
C ALA A 144 15.13 29.11 -2.94
N LEU A 145 14.59 29.23 -4.14
CA LEU A 145 13.71 28.23 -4.76
C LEU A 145 14.43 26.89 -4.95
N ALA A 146 15.64 26.91 -5.53
CA ALA A 146 16.46 25.71 -5.72
C ALA A 146 16.70 24.98 -4.37
N ASN A 147 17.14 25.70 -3.35
CA ASN A 147 17.38 25.14 -2.02
C ASN A 147 16.12 24.51 -1.42
N ARG A 148 14.95 25.09 -1.65
CA ARG A 148 13.67 24.56 -1.16
C ARG A 148 13.27 23.28 -1.88
N VAL A 149 13.44 23.24 -3.21
CA VAL A 149 13.21 22.04 -4.02
C VAL A 149 14.17 20.92 -3.61
N ASP A 150 15.47 21.22 -3.45
CA ASP A 150 16.46 20.24 -2.98
C ASP A 150 16.14 19.69 -1.59
N SER A 151 15.65 20.55 -0.69
CA SER A 151 15.22 20.12 0.63
C SER A 151 14.04 19.13 0.58
N LEU A 152 13.06 19.38 -0.32
CA LEU A 152 11.93 18.46 -0.53
C LEU A 152 12.41 17.13 -1.11
N HIS A 153 13.30 17.14 -2.11
CA HIS A 153 13.86 15.91 -2.67
C HIS A 153 14.64 15.10 -1.63
N ARG A 154 15.46 15.73 -0.79
CA ARG A 154 16.14 15.03 0.31
C ARG A 154 15.16 14.41 1.31
N ARG A 155 14.07 15.09 1.63
CA ARG A 155 13.02 14.56 2.50
C ARG A 155 12.29 13.37 1.86
N MET A 156 12.00 13.43 0.55
CA MET A 156 11.42 12.29 -0.18
C MET A 156 12.34 11.08 -0.14
N SER A 157 13.62 11.28 -0.45
CA SER A 157 14.63 10.20 -0.40
C SER A 157 14.76 9.62 1.01
N ALA A 158 14.79 10.44 2.05
CA ALA A 158 14.83 9.98 3.43
C ALA A 158 13.57 9.17 3.81
N CYS A 159 12.39 9.59 3.36
CA CYS A 159 11.14 8.87 3.58
C CYS A 159 11.19 7.48 2.94
N ILE A 160 11.61 7.38 1.68
CA ILE A 160 11.76 6.14 0.94
C ILE A 160 12.76 5.20 1.64
N LEU A 161 13.97 5.67 1.92
CA LEU A 161 15.03 4.88 2.56
C LEU A 161 14.65 4.39 3.95
N ASN A 162 14.04 5.25 4.78
CA ASN A 162 13.58 4.88 6.11
C ASN A 162 12.46 3.83 6.04
N THR A 163 11.56 3.93 5.07
CA THR A 163 10.51 2.92 4.88
C THR A 163 11.10 1.60 4.40
N ALA A 164 12.05 1.63 3.46
CA ALA A 164 12.77 0.43 3.01
C ALA A 164 13.50 -0.26 4.18
N GLN A 165 14.21 0.51 5.02
CA GLN A 165 14.95 -0.01 6.16
C GLN A 165 14.04 -0.65 7.21
N ARG A 166 12.91 -0.02 7.55
CA ARG A 166 11.92 -0.61 8.48
C ARG A 166 11.31 -1.89 7.94
N ASN A 167 11.25 -2.04 6.63
CA ASN A 167 10.62 -3.15 5.92
C ASN A 167 11.61 -4.07 5.22
N LYS A 168 12.91 -4.04 5.54
CA LYS A 168 13.99 -4.76 4.84
C LYS A 168 13.73 -6.27 4.68
N ASP A 169 13.00 -6.88 5.61
CA ASP A 169 12.76 -8.32 5.68
C ASP A 169 11.38 -8.74 5.12
N ASN A 170 10.67 -7.82 4.44
CA ASN A 170 9.35 -8.09 3.89
C ASN A 170 9.20 -7.57 2.44
N PRO A 171 8.09 -7.91 1.73
CA PRO A 171 7.89 -7.56 0.33
C PRO A 171 7.92 -6.06 0.02
N LEU A 172 7.46 -5.20 0.94
CA LEU A 172 7.48 -3.76 0.76
C LEU A 172 8.91 -3.22 0.68
N GLY A 173 9.79 -3.64 1.60
CA GLY A 173 11.19 -3.21 1.58
C GLY A 173 11.94 -3.74 0.36
N LYS A 174 11.68 -5.00 -0.05
CA LYS A 174 12.24 -5.57 -1.28
C LYS A 174 11.82 -4.75 -2.49
N TYR A 175 10.53 -4.48 -2.64
CA TYR A 175 9.99 -3.68 -3.75
C TYR A 175 10.61 -2.27 -3.80
N ILE A 176 10.72 -1.59 -2.64
CA ILE A 176 11.31 -0.26 -2.59
C ILE A 176 12.79 -0.30 -3.05
N ASN A 177 13.59 -1.24 -2.56
CA ASN A 177 14.99 -1.36 -2.91
C ASN A 177 15.21 -1.67 -4.39
N GLU A 178 14.31 -2.40 -5.03
CA GLU A 178 14.39 -2.75 -6.44
C GLU A 178 13.95 -1.61 -7.36
N ASN A 179 12.95 -0.81 -6.94
CA ASN A 179 12.27 0.15 -7.81
C ASN A 179 12.58 1.62 -7.51
N TYR A 180 13.00 1.95 -6.28
CA TYR A 180 13.34 3.31 -5.89
C TYR A 180 14.85 3.44 -5.67
N LYS A 181 15.57 3.83 -6.72
CA LYS A 181 16.98 4.23 -6.57
C LYS A 181 17.01 5.62 -5.95
N ALA A 182 17.68 5.76 -4.79
CA ALA A 182 17.93 7.09 -4.23
C ALA A 182 18.66 7.94 -5.28
N PRO A 183 18.19 9.16 -5.59
CA PRO A 183 18.92 10.04 -6.48
C PRO A 183 20.30 10.33 -5.86
N GLU A 184 21.37 10.08 -6.61
CA GLU A 184 22.72 10.49 -6.22
C GLU A 184 22.77 12.02 -6.33
N PHE A 185 22.65 12.70 -5.21
CA PHE A 185 22.92 14.14 -5.16
C PHE A 185 24.42 14.33 -5.18
N LYS A 186 24.94 14.82 -6.30
CA LYS A 186 26.32 15.31 -6.45
C LYS A 186 26.45 16.73 -5.92
#